data_0878f71426efe1cc2fb0688b014336d9
#
_entry.id   0878f71426efe1cc2fb0688b014336d9
#
_cell.length_a   1.000
_cell.length_b   1.000
_cell.length_c   1.000
_cell.angle_alpha   90.00
_cell.angle_beta   90.00
_cell.angle_gamma   90.00
#
_symmetry.space_group_name_H-M   'P 1'
#
loop_
_entity.id
_entity.type
_entity.pdbx_description
1 polymer ?
#
loop_
_entity_poly.entity_id
_entity_poly.type
_entity_poly.pdbx_seq_one_letter_code
_entity_poly.pdbx_strand_id
1 'polypeptide(L)'
;MIEVKNLTFSYSKDKQALHGLDFTVGDGEIFGFLGPNGSGKSTTQKILTGILRGHGGKVSLFGQDISAAHGPEFFQKIGVLFEFPYLYANLSAVDNLEYFASFYPRSQRRSVGELLDTLEFKRDFLKKPVSSYSKGMRQRVSMARALISNPRLLFLDEPTSGLDPTGAVLFRRIIEQERKRGTTIFITTHNMLDADLMCDRVAFISNGNIVALDTPKRLKEKNSNRRVVIDYLYRGKRETKTVEAPELERGIPFPHDEIISIHSQEPTLEDMFIQYTGRGLS
;
A
#
# COMPACT_ATOMS: atom_id res chain seq x y z
N MET A 1 12.40 10.88 6.22
CA MET A 1 11.62 11.40 5.07
C MET A 1 10.28 12.02 5.50
N ILE A 2 9.43 11.27 6.22
CA ILE A 2 8.15 11.73 6.79
C ILE A 2 8.25 11.69 8.31
N GLU A 3 7.77 12.74 8.98
CA GLU A 3 7.60 12.76 10.44
C GLU A 3 6.22 13.32 10.78
N VAL A 4 5.45 12.54 11.54
CA VAL A 4 4.09 12.88 11.98
C VAL A 4 4.02 12.77 13.50
N LYS A 5 3.59 13.84 14.16
CA LYS A 5 3.44 13.91 15.61
C LYS A 5 2.06 14.43 15.99
N ASN A 6 1.33 13.63 16.75
CA ASN A 6 0.00 13.91 17.27
C ASN A 6 -0.97 14.44 16.19
N LEU A 7 -0.99 13.81 15.02
CA LEU A 7 -1.82 14.23 13.90
C LEU A 7 -3.29 13.98 14.22
N THR A 8 -4.06 15.06 14.29
CA THR A 8 -5.52 15.03 14.45
C THR A 8 -6.21 15.69 13.26
N PHE A 9 -7.40 15.22 12.91
CA PHE A 9 -8.19 15.85 11.85
C PHE A 9 -9.67 15.57 12.04
N SER A 10 -10.50 16.60 11.79
CA SER A 10 -11.96 16.50 11.79
C SER A 10 -12.54 17.13 10.54
N TYR A 11 -13.44 16.42 9.86
CA TYR A 11 -14.19 16.98 8.72
C TYR A 11 -15.30 17.96 9.15
N SER A 12 -15.81 17.78 10.37
CA SER A 12 -16.78 18.67 11.03
C SER A 12 -16.56 18.59 12.54
N LYS A 13 -17.23 19.45 13.32
CA LYS A 13 -17.12 19.45 14.79
C LYS A 13 -17.42 18.10 15.43
N ASP A 14 -18.33 17.32 14.82
CA ASP A 14 -18.80 16.04 15.37
C ASP A 14 -18.17 14.82 14.67
N LYS A 15 -17.32 15.00 13.66
CA LYS A 15 -16.73 13.90 12.88
C LYS A 15 -15.22 14.00 12.84
N GLN A 16 -14.60 13.58 13.95
CA GLN A 16 -13.15 13.42 14.02
C GLN A 16 -12.75 12.14 13.25
N ALA A 17 -11.79 12.28 12.35
CA ALA A 17 -11.30 11.21 11.50
C ALA A 17 -9.93 10.68 11.91
N LEU A 18 -9.10 11.50 12.57
CA LEU A 18 -7.77 11.11 13.06
C LEU A 18 -7.61 11.58 14.50
N HIS A 19 -7.08 10.70 15.36
CA HIS A 19 -7.09 10.85 16.82
C HIS A 19 -5.68 10.91 17.44
N GLY A 20 -4.73 11.60 16.80
CA GLY A 20 -3.36 11.75 17.33
C GLY A 20 -2.43 10.67 16.80
N LEU A 21 -2.20 10.64 15.49
CA LEU A 21 -1.29 9.68 14.89
C LEU A 21 0.17 10.11 15.07
N ASP A 22 1.01 9.15 15.48
CA ASP A 22 2.45 9.31 15.63
C ASP A 22 3.18 8.25 14.80
N PHE A 23 3.96 8.66 13.80
CA PHE A 23 4.80 7.76 13.02
C PHE A 23 5.89 8.50 12.23
N THR A 24 6.89 7.75 11.81
CA THR A 24 7.98 8.24 10.95
C THR A 24 8.20 7.28 9.81
N VAL A 25 8.64 7.82 8.65
CA VAL A 25 9.08 7.03 7.50
C VAL A 25 10.49 7.46 7.13
N GLY A 26 11.40 6.49 7.03
CA GLY A 26 12.79 6.69 6.66
C GLY A 26 12.98 7.01 5.17
N ASP A 27 14.19 7.40 4.78
CA ASP A 27 14.55 7.58 3.37
C ASP A 27 14.72 6.20 2.71
N GLY A 28 14.14 6.03 1.51
CA GLY A 28 14.19 4.77 0.76
C GLY A 28 13.36 3.62 1.36
N GLU A 29 12.54 3.90 2.37
CA GLU A 29 11.64 2.94 3.02
C GLU A 29 10.34 2.78 2.22
N ILE A 30 9.83 1.55 2.11
CA ILE A 30 8.44 1.28 1.72
C ILE A 30 7.62 1.12 3.00
N PHE A 31 6.77 2.10 3.28
CA PHE A 31 5.93 2.13 4.47
C PHE A 31 4.46 1.87 4.11
N GLY A 32 3.88 0.82 4.69
CA GLY A 32 2.48 0.44 4.52
C GLY A 32 1.59 1.06 5.58
N PHE A 33 0.48 1.69 5.18
CA PHE A 33 -0.54 2.24 6.07
C PHE A 33 -1.84 1.46 5.85
N LEU A 34 -2.11 0.48 6.72
CA LEU A 34 -3.03 -0.62 6.49
C LEU A 34 -4.27 -0.53 7.36
N GLY A 35 -5.43 -0.81 6.77
CA GLY A 35 -6.69 -0.84 7.53
C GLY A 35 -7.92 -0.88 6.64
N PRO A 36 -9.12 -1.06 7.20
CA PRO A 36 -10.37 -1.11 6.45
C PRO A 36 -10.75 0.25 5.86
N ASN A 37 -11.77 0.25 5.01
CA ASN A 37 -12.33 1.48 4.49
C ASN A 37 -12.87 2.36 5.63
N GLY A 38 -12.63 3.67 5.55
CA GLY A 38 -13.03 4.62 6.60
C GLY A 38 -12.11 4.68 7.83
N SER A 39 -11.02 3.89 7.90
CA SER A 39 -10.11 3.91 9.05
C SER A 39 -9.24 5.18 9.18
N GLY A 40 -9.17 6.03 8.12
CA GLY A 40 -8.39 7.26 8.12
C GLY A 40 -7.21 7.28 7.13
N LYS A 41 -6.95 6.19 6.38
CA LYS A 41 -5.83 6.06 5.42
C LYS A 41 -5.77 7.21 4.40
N SER A 42 -6.82 7.35 3.60
CA SER A 42 -6.88 8.39 2.55
C SER A 42 -6.92 9.81 3.13
N THR A 43 -7.47 10.00 4.34
CA THR A 43 -7.42 11.29 5.05
C THR A 43 -5.98 11.63 5.40
N THR A 44 -5.24 10.70 5.99
CA THR A 44 -3.83 10.87 6.32
C THR A 44 -3.01 11.17 5.06
N GLN A 45 -3.17 10.38 3.99
CA GLN A 45 -2.46 10.62 2.73
C GLN A 45 -2.77 12.00 2.12
N LYS A 46 -4.03 12.44 2.14
CA LYS A 46 -4.43 13.77 1.65
C LYS A 46 -3.80 14.91 2.47
N ILE A 47 -3.60 14.72 3.77
CA ILE A 47 -2.87 15.69 4.61
C ILE A 47 -1.39 15.69 4.23
N LEU A 48 -0.75 14.52 4.16
CA LEU A 48 0.67 14.39 3.78
C LEU A 48 0.96 14.96 2.38
N THR A 49 0.02 14.87 1.45
CA THR A 49 0.15 15.45 0.10
C THR A 49 -0.24 16.93 0.02
N GLY A 50 -0.65 17.56 1.14
CA GLY A 50 -1.05 18.96 1.20
C GLY A 50 -2.42 19.28 0.60
N ILE A 51 -3.21 18.25 0.22
CA ILE A 51 -4.57 18.42 -0.33
C ILE A 51 -5.55 18.81 0.77
N LEU A 52 -5.46 18.20 1.96
CA LEU A 52 -6.23 18.57 3.14
C LEU A 52 -5.39 19.43 4.08
N ARG A 53 -5.95 20.55 4.50
CA ARG A 53 -5.35 21.50 5.45
C ARG A 53 -6.20 21.58 6.72
N GLY A 54 -5.65 22.25 7.76
CA GLY A 54 -6.37 22.47 9.03
C GLY A 54 -6.29 21.27 9.98
N HIS A 55 -5.28 20.42 9.85
CA HIS A 55 -4.97 19.37 10.81
C HIS A 55 -4.34 19.94 12.09
N GLY A 56 -4.52 19.25 13.21
CA GLY A 56 -3.77 19.47 14.44
C GLY A 56 -2.51 18.62 14.49
N GLY A 57 -1.60 18.94 15.40
CA GLY A 57 -0.31 18.26 15.50
C GLY A 57 0.71 18.78 14.48
N LYS A 58 1.81 18.04 14.31
CA LYS A 58 2.92 18.43 13.42
C LYS A 58 3.14 17.39 12.35
N VAL A 59 3.23 17.83 11.10
CA VAL A 59 3.52 16.99 9.92
C VAL A 59 4.66 17.61 9.14
N SER A 60 5.74 16.87 8.93
CA SER A 60 6.86 17.33 8.12
C SER A 60 7.24 16.32 7.05
N LEU A 61 7.58 16.83 5.85
CA LEU A 61 8.14 16.08 4.74
C LEU A 61 9.48 16.71 4.36
N PHE A 62 10.49 15.89 4.12
CA PHE A 62 11.86 16.35 3.82
C PHE A 62 12.44 17.31 4.88
N GLY A 63 12.00 17.19 6.15
CA GLY A 63 12.38 18.09 7.23
C GLY A 63 11.64 19.44 7.25
N GLN A 64 10.68 19.68 6.35
CA GLN A 64 9.89 20.91 6.28
C GLN A 64 8.45 20.66 6.73
N ASP A 65 7.88 21.56 7.51
CA ASP A 65 6.47 21.50 7.91
C ASP A 65 5.57 21.64 6.69
N ILE A 66 4.62 20.70 6.51
CA ILE A 66 3.71 20.70 5.36
C ILE A 66 2.79 21.93 5.34
N SER A 67 2.49 22.52 6.49
CA SER A 67 1.67 23.74 6.59
C SER A 67 2.40 24.96 6.05
N ALA A 68 3.74 24.96 6.13
CA ALA A 68 4.62 26.01 5.60
C ALA A 68 5.17 25.65 4.21
N ALA A 69 4.93 24.43 3.72
CA ALA A 69 5.42 23.98 2.43
C ALA A 69 4.62 24.64 1.30
N HIS A 70 5.31 25.47 0.52
CA HIS A 70 4.72 26.21 -0.58
C HIS A 70 5.63 26.15 -1.83
N GLY A 71 4.98 26.20 -3.00
CA GLY A 71 5.65 26.32 -4.27
C GLY A 71 5.91 25.01 -5.00
N PRO A 72 6.15 25.13 -6.32
CA PRO A 72 6.31 23.98 -7.21
C PRO A 72 7.47 23.07 -6.84
N GLU A 73 8.60 23.63 -6.39
CA GLU A 73 9.83 22.89 -6.08
C GLU A 73 9.64 21.85 -4.95
N PHE A 74 8.76 22.12 -4.00
CA PHE A 74 8.43 21.16 -2.95
C PHE A 74 7.60 20.00 -3.51
N PHE A 75 6.52 20.33 -4.23
CA PHE A 75 5.57 19.32 -4.73
C PHE A 75 6.12 18.53 -5.92
N GLN A 76 7.10 19.05 -6.66
CA GLN A 76 7.80 18.30 -7.71
C GLN A 76 8.57 17.09 -7.18
N LYS A 77 8.93 17.08 -5.89
CA LYS A 77 9.58 15.94 -5.23
C LYS A 77 8.61 14.82 -4.86
N ILE A 78 7.31 15.04 -5.05
CA ILE A 78 6.23 14.15 -4.63
C ILE A 78 5.50 13.61 -5.86
N GLY A 79 5.38 12.28 -5.95
CA GLY A 79 4.50 11.60 -6.88
C GLY A 79 3.28 11.06 -6.15
N VAL A 80 2.11 11.08 -6.78
CA VAL A 80 0.88 10.57 -6.16
C VAL A 80 0.10 9.72 -7.15
N LEU A 81 -0.12 8.46 -6.80
CA LEU A 81 -1.11 7.59 -7.41
C LEU A 81 -2.36 7.59 -6.52
N PHE A 82 -3.47 8.06 -7.05
CA PHE A 82 -4.76 8.00 -6.37
C PHE A 82 -5.50 6.71 -6.72
N GLU A 83 -6.37 6.24 -5.84
CA GLU A 83 -7.25 5.09 -6.06
C GLU A 83 -8.06 5.24 -7.37
N PHE A 84 -8.59 6.45 -7.62
CA PHE A 84 -9.29 6.77 -8.86
C PHE A 84 -8.35 7.49 -9.83
N PRO A 85 -8.22 6.98 -11.07
CA PRO A 85 -7.38 7.62 -12.09
C PRO A 85 -8.01 8.93 -12.59
N TYR A 86 -7.46 10.05 -12.17
CA TYR A 86 -7.83 11.37 -12.67
C TYR A 86 -7.10 11.66 -13.99
N LEU A 87 -7.60 11.09 -15.09
CA LEU A 87 -7.06 11.23 -16.44
C LEU A 87 -8.09 11.94 -17.34
N TYR A 88 -7.62 12.67 -18.33
CA TYR A 88 -8.47 13.27 -19.36
C TYR A 88 -8.98 12.18 -20.31
N ALA A 89 -10.27 11.86 -20.21
CA ALA A 89 -10.89 10.71 -20.86
C ALA A 89 -10.79 10.74 -22.40
N ASN A 90 -10.82 11.94 -23.01
CA ASN A 90 -10.78 12.15 -24.45
C ASN A 90 -9.35 12.21 -25.02
N LEU A 91 -8.34 12.28 -24.16
CA LEU A 91 -6.93 12.27 -24.56
C LEU A 91 -6.38 10.84 -24.55
N SER A 92 -5.35 10.60 -25.35
CA SER A 92 -4.60 9.34 -25.31
C SER A 92 -3.71 9.23 -24.06
N ALA A 93 -3.10 8.07 -23.82
CA ALA A 93 -2.10 7.91 -22.75
C ALA A 93 -0.93 8.89 -22.95
N VAL A 94 -0.42 8.99 -24.18
CA VAL A 94 0.70 9.87 -24.52
C VAL A 94 0.33 11.33 -24.25
N ASP A 95 -0.82 11.79 -24.76
CA ASP A 95 -1.25 13.18 -24.61
C ASP A 95 -1.51 13.53 -23.13
N ASN A 96 -2.14 12.62 -22.36
CA ASN A 96 -2.29 12.80 -20.92
C ASN A 96 -0.92 12.97 -20.23
N LEU A 97 0.02 12.08 -20.51
CA LEU A 97 1.33 12.12 -19.85
C LEU A 97 2.17 13.32 -20.30
N GLU A 98 2.15 13.70 -21.58
CA GLU A 98 2.85 14.90 -22.06
C GLU A 98 2.23 16.17 -21.47
N TYR A 99 0.90 16.23 -21.32
CA TYR A 99 0.23 17.33 -20.63
C TYR A 99 0.72 17.48 -19.19
N PHE A 100 0.71 16.40 -18.40
CA PHE A 100 1.23 16.45 -17.03
C PHE A 100 2.75 16.70 -16.99
N ALA A 101 3.50 16.15 -17.93
CA ALA A 101 4.93 16.35 -18.03
C ALA A 101 5.29 17.82 -18.34
N SER A 102 4.39 18.58 -18.98
CA SER A 102 4.63 20.00 -19.27
C SER A 102 4.75 20.90 -18.03
N PHE A 103 4.25 20.45 -16.87
CA PHE A 103 4.40 21.16 -15.59
C PHE A 103 5.79 21.03 -14.97
N TYR A 104 6.65 20.16 -15.52
CA TYR A 104 7.99 19.90 -14.98
C TYR A 104 9.08 20.28 -15.98
N PRO A 105 10.21 20.87 -15.52
CA PRO A 105 11.35 21.11 -16.38
C PRO A 105 11.86 19.82 -17.04
N ARG A 106 12.24 19.88 -18.30
CA ARG A 106 12.72 18.70 -19.06
C ARG A 106 13.89 17.97 -18.38
N SER A 107 14.78 18.71 -17.73
CA SER A 107 15.94 18.17 -17.00
C SER A 107 15.58 17.41 -15.71
N GLN A 108 14.37 17.55 -15.20
CA GLN A 108 13.93 16.99 -13.91
C GLN A 108 12.84 15.93 -14.06
N ARG A 109 12.36 15.69 -15.29
CA ARG A 109 11.28 14.72 -15.55
C ARG A 109 11.76 13.51 -16.32
N ARG A 110 11.07 12.39 -16.12
CA ARG A 110 11.28 11.17 -16.91
C ARG A 110 10.61 11.29 -18.29
N SER A 111 11.16 10.57 -19.26
CA SER A 111 10.58 10.48 -20.59
C SER A 111 9.25 9.73 -20.54
N VAL A 112 8.23 10.26 -21.21
CA VAL A 112 6.91 9.62 -21.33
C VAL A 112 7.01 8.25 -22.01
N GLY A 113 7.85 8.14 -23.07
CA GLY A 113 8.09 6.87 -23.75
C GLY A 113 8.71 5.82 -22.82
N GLU A 114 9.76 6.19 -22.07
CA GLU A 114 10.39 5.30 -21.09
C GLU A 114 9.41 4.84 -20.00
N LEU A 115 8.54 5.71 -19.51
CA LEU A 115 7.53 5.36 -18.50
C LEU A 115 6.50 4.38 -19.06
N LEU A 116 6.04 4.59 -20.30
CA LEU A 116 5.08 3.69 -20.95
C LEU A 116 5.69 2.32 -21.22
N ASP A 117 6.97 2.26 -21.60
CA ASP A 117 7.70 1.00 -21.78
C ASP A 117 7.90 0.29 -20.43
N THR A 118 8.29 1.00 -19.37
CA THR A 118 8.42 0.46 -17.99
C THR A 118 7.13 -0.17 -17.49
N LEU A 119 5.98 0.44 -17.84
CA LEU A 119 4.64 -0.02 -17.46
C LEU A 119 4.07 -1.04 -18.46
N GLU A 120 4.87 -1.52 -19.40
CA GLU A 120 4.46 -2.52 -20.41
C GLU A 120 3.15 -2.10 -21.10
N PHE A 121 3.05 -0.82 -21.48
CA PHE A 121 1.83 -0.31 -22.09
C PHE A 121 1.72 -0.74 -23.54
N LYS A 122 0.59 -1.33 -23.92
CA LYS A 122 0.38 -1.87 -25.27
C LYS A 122 0.42 -0.78 -26.33
N ARG A 123 1.29 -0.91 -27.34
CA ARG A 123 1.50 0.08 -28.42
C ARG A 123 0.24 0.41 -29.18
N ASP A 124 -0.65 -0.55 -29.41
CA ASP A 124 -1.91 -0.37 -30.14
C ASP A 124 -2.90 0.58 -29.45
N PHE A 125 -2.68 0.87 -28.18
CA PHE A 125 -3.52 1.76 -27.37
C PHE A 125 -2.91 3.15 -27.15
N LEU A 126 -1.64 3.36 -27.49
CA LEU A 126 -0.93 4.63 -27.22
C LEU A 126 -1.67 5.88 -27.74
N LYS A 127 -2.33 5.77 -28.89
CA LYS A 127 -3.06 6.87 -29.55
C LYS A 127 -4.58 6.80 -29.36
N LYS A 128 -5.10 5.78 -28.68
CA LYS A 128 -6.54 5.68 -28.40
C LYS A 128 -6.91 6.53 -27.17
N PRO A 129 -8.15 7.05 -27.09
CA PRO A 129 -8.58 7.82 -25.92
C PRO A 129 -8.66 6.93 -24.68
N VAL A 130 -8.31 7.51 -23.52
CA VAL A 130 -8.31 6.82 -22.21
C VAL A 130 -9.70 6.28 -21.84
N SER A 131 -10.78 6.89 -22.36
CA SER A 131 -12.15 6.38 -22.19
C SER A 131 -12.33 4.94 -22.68
N SER A 132 -11.54 4.51 -23.67
CA SER A 132 -11.57 3.14 -24.22
C SER A 132 -10.72 2.13 -23.41
N TYR A 133 -10.00 2.56 -22.37
CA TYR A 133 -9.07 1.73 -21.63
C TYR A 133 -9.77 0.89 -20.55
N SER A 134 -9.24 -0.31 -20.31
CA SER A 134 -9.60 -1.09 -19.13
C SER A 134 -9.18 -0.37 -17.83
N LYS A 135 -9.72 -0.79 -16.69
CA LYS A 135 -9.32 -0.26 -15.37
C LYS A 135 -7.80 -0.38 -15.18
N GLY A 136 -7.21 -1.55 -15.46
CA GLY A 136 -5.78 -1.79 -15.33
C GLY A 136 -4.92 -0.91 -16.26
N MET A 137 -5.38 -0.64 -17.49
CA MET A 137 -4.69 0.27 -18.39
C MET A 137 -4.70 1.71 -17.87
N ARG A 138 -5.85 2.19 -17.37
CA ARG A 138 -5.92 3.53 -16.73
C ARG A 138 -5.02 3.62 -15.51
N GLN A 139 -4.94 2.56 -14.72
CA GLN A 139 -4.07 2.50 -13.55
C GLN A 139 -2.58 2.58 -13.95
N ARG A 140 -2.17 1.90 -15.03
CA ARG A 140 -0.80 2.00 -15.59
C ARG A 140 -0.47 3.44 -16.00
N VAL A 141 -1.36 4.13 -16.71
CA VAL A 141 -1.16 5.55 -17.08
C VAL A 141 -1.08 6.44 -15.85
N SER A 142 -1.90 6.19 -14.82
CA SER A 142 -1.84 6.93 -13.55
C SER A 142 -0.54 6.70 -12.78
N MET A 143 0.01 5.48 -12.80
CA MET A 143 1.33 5.19 -12.25
C MET A 143 2.43 5.94 -13.02
N ALA A 144 2.39 5.91 -14.37
CA ALA A 144 3.32 6.70 -15.19
C ALA A 144 3.27 8.18 -14.82
N ARG A 145 2.05 8.75 -14.65
CA ARG A 145 1.86 10.13 -14.23
C ARG A 145 2.51 10.41 -12.87
N ALA A 146 2.36 9.53 -11.89
CA ALA A 146 2.95 9.69 -10.57
C ALA A 146 4.49 9.67 -10.60
N LEU A 147 5.08 9.03 -11.62
CA LEU A 147 6.52 8.88 -11.79
C LEU A 147 7.17 9.95 -12.69
N ILE A 148 6.37 10.80 -13.36
CA ILE A 148 6.88 11.81 -14.31
C ILE A 148 7.94 12.72 -13.68
N SER A 149 7.69 13.22 -12.47
CA SER A 149 8.56 14.17 -11.79
C SER A 149 9.84 13.56 -11.24
N ASN A 150 10.09 12.25 -11.45
CA ASN A 150 11.18 11.52 -10.81
C ASN A 150 11.17 11.74 -9.28
N PRO A 151 10.09 11.37 -8.58
CA PRO A 151 9.82 11.79 -7.21
C PRO A 151 10.81 11.19 -6.21
N ARG A 152 11.12 11.94 -5.15
CA ARG A 152 11.83 11.42 -3.98
C ARG A 152 10.90 10.72 -2.99
N LEU A 153 9.60 11.06 -3.03
CA LEU A 153 8.54 10.49 -2.20
C LEU A 153 7.34 10.15 -3.08
N LEU A 154 6.94 8.89 -3.07
CA LEU A 154 5.83 8.37 -3.86
C LEU A 154 4.70 7.91 -2.94
N PHE A 155 3.52 8.51 -3.06
CA PHE A 155 2.30 8.08 -2.40
C PHE A 155 1.48 7.21 -3.33
N LEU A 156 1.07 6.04 -2.85
CA LEU A 156 0.30 5.06 -3.61
C LEU A 156 -0.97 4.70 -2.83
N ASP A 157 -2.14 5.09 -3.34
CA ASP A 157 -3.43 4.76 -2.74
C ASP A 157 -4.02 3.55 -3.47
N GLU A 158 -4.12 2.42 -2.76
CA GLU A 158 -4.62 1.13 -3.26
C GLU A 158 -4.02 0.73 -4.62
N PRO A 159 -2.67 0.68 -4.77
CA PRO A 159 -2.01 0.61 -6.08
C PRO A 159 -2.36 -0.64 -6.90
N THR A 160 -2.68 -1.75 -6.26
CA THR A 160 -2.98 -3.05 -6.89
C THR A 160 -4.46 -3.38 -6.95
N SER A 161 -5.32 -2.51 -6.36
CA SER A 161 -6.77 -2.76 -6.28
C SER A 161 -7.42 -2.87 -7.66
N GLY A 162 -8.09 -4.01 -7.88
CA GLY A 162 -8.80 -4.30 -9.13
C GLY A 162 -7.92 -4.51 -10.36
N LEU A 163 -6.63 -4.78 -10.15
CA LEU A 163 -5.75 -5.32 -11.18
C LEU A 163 -5.89 -6.85 -11.25
N ASP A 164 -5.65 -7.39 -12.43
CA ASP A 164 -5.43 -8.83 -12.58
C ASP A 164 -4.10 -9.26 -11.92
N PRO A 165 -3.88 -10.55 -11.66
CA PRO A 165 -2.66 -11.03 -11.02
C PRO A 165 -1.37 -10.57 -11.71
N THR A 166 -1.37 -10.56 -13.06
CA THR A 166 -0.20 -10.10 -13.85
C THR A 166 0.06 -8.61 -13.66
N GLY A 167 -0.99 -7.79 -13.64
CA GLY A 167 -0.91 -6.36 -13.36
C GLY A 167 -0.41 -6.07 -11.95
N ALA A 168 -0.87 -6.82 -10.95
CA ALA A 168 -0.39 -6.69 -9.57
C ALA A 168 1.11 -7.03 -9.44
N VAL A 169 1.58 -8.10 -10.12
CA VAL A 169 3.02 -8.45 -10.17
C VAL A 169 3.84 -7.33 -10.82
N LEU A 170 3.36 -6.77 -11.93
CA LEU A 170 4.02 -5.64 -12.60
C LEU A 170 4.15 -4.44 -11.66
N PHE A 171 3.07 -4.07 -10.95
CA PHE A 171 3.09 -2.93 -10.03
C PHE A 171 4.06 -3.15 -8.87
N ARG A 172 4.07 -4.33 -8.24
CA ARG A 172 5.05 -4.67 -7.20
C ARG A 172 6.49 -4.54 -7.70
N ARG A 173 6.77 -5.02 -8.92
CA ARG A 173 8.09 -4.90 -9.55
C ARG A 173 8.49 -3.43 -9.75
N ILE A 174 7.57 -2.57 -10.21
CA ILE A 174 7.83 -1.14 -10.41
C ILE A 174 8.09 -0.45 -9.07
N ILE A 175 7.29 -0.74 -8.04
CA ILE A 175 7.47 -0.20 -6.69
C ILE A 175 8.86 -0.55 -6.15
N GLU A 176 9.28 -1.80 -6.30
CA GLU A 176 10.62 -2.24 -5.88
C GLU A 176 11.74 -1.59 -6.72
N GLN A 177 11.53 -1.36 -8.01
CA GLN A 177 12.48 -0.63 -8.86
C GLN A 177 12.64 0.83 -8.41
N GLU A 178 11.54 1.52 -8.08
CA GLU A 178 11.58 2.89 -7.58
C GLU A 178 12.26 2.96 -6.20
N ARG A 179 12.00 1.99 -5.31
CA ARG A 179 12.74 1.86 -4.04
C ARG A 179 14.24 1.74 -4.27
N LYS A 180 14.68 0.87 -5.21
CA LYS A 180 16.10 0.70 -5.56
C LYS A 180 16.74 1.96 -6.13
N ARG A 181 15.94 2.88 -6.70
CA ARG A 181 16.38 4.21 -7.13
C ARG A 181 16.50 5.21 -5.96
N GLY A 182 16.15 4.81 -4.74
CA GLY A 182 16.17 5.64 -3.54
C GLY A 182 14.87 6.39 -3.27
N THR A 183 13.79 6.11 -4.01
CA THR A 183 12.47 6.68 -3.75
C THR A 183 11.90 6.12 -2.45
N THR A 184 11.45 6.99 -1.55
CA THR A 184 10.65 6.61 -0.39
C THR A 184 9.21 6.41 -0.81
N ILE A 185 8.55 5.36 -0.32
CA ILE A 185 7.23 4.98 -0.80
C ILE A 185 6.27 4.84 0.38
N PHE A 186 5.14 5.54 0.32
CA PHE A 186 4.05 5.45 1.29
C PHE A 186 2.84 4.82 0.61
N ILE A 187 2.44 3.64 1.06
CA ILE A 187 1.34 2.85 0.47
C ILE A 187 0.17 2.83 1.44
N THR A 188 -1.00 3.22 0.98
CA THR A 188 -2.26 2.93 1.67
C THR A 188 -2.93 1.73 1.01
N THR A 189 -3.30 0.73 1.80
CA THR A 189 -4.02 -0.43 1.28
C THR A 189 -4.79 -1.18 2.37
N HIS A 190 -5.78 -1.95 1.96
CA HIS A 190 -6.43 -2.98 2.78
C HIS A 190 -5.94 -4.39 2.40
N ASN A 191 -5.10 -4.52 1.36
CA ASN A 191 -4.53 -5.81 0.92
C ASN A 191 -3.30 -6.15 1.78
N MET A 192 -3.50 -7.00 2.77
CA MET A 192 -2.44 -7.41 3.72
C MET A 192 -1.35 -8.24 3.04
N LEU A 193 -1.70 -9.02 2.01
CA LEU A 193 -0.72 -9.82 1.27
C LEU A 193 0.28 -8.93 0.51
N ASP A 194 -0.21 -7.91 -0.19
CA ASP A 194 0.66 -6.97 -0.89
C ASP A 194 1.58 -6.20 0.08
N ALA A 195 1.04 -5.81 1.23
CA ALA A 195 1.83 -5.14 2.25
C ALA A 195 2.92 -6.04 2.85
N ASP A 196 2.59 -7.31 3.12
CA ASP A 196 3.56 -8.32 3.61
C ASP A 196 4.70 -8.57 2.62
N LEU A 197 4.41 -8.52 1.32
CA LEU A 197 5.39 -8.75 0.25
C LEU A 197 6.29 -7.54 -0.06
N MET A 198 5.82 -6.30 0.20
CA MET A 198 6.49 -5.10 -0.28
C MET A 198 7.01 -4.19 0.83
N CYS A 199 6.32 -4.12 1.97
CA CYS A 199 6.60 -3.09 2.96
C CYS A 199 7.71 -3.48 3.92
N ASP A 200 8.63 -2.54 4.18
CA ASP A 200 9.65 -2.68 5.22
C ASP A 200 9.05 -2.57 6.62
N ARG A 201 8.13 -1.63 6.80
CA ARG A 201 7.32 -1.44 8.01
C ARG A 201 5.87 -1.15 7.65
N VAL A 202 4.97 -1.51 8.56
CA VAL A 202 3.54 -1.28 8.40
C VAL A 202 2.95 -0.67 9.68
N ALA A 203 2.00 0.23 9.50
CA ALA A 203 1.13 0.72 10.55
C ALA A 203 -0.29 0.22 10.31
N PHE A 204 -0.87 -0.46 11.30
CA PHE A 204 -2.29 -0.80 11.30
C PHE A 204 -3.09 0.40 11.82
N ILE A 205 -4.02 0.90 11.01
CA ILE A 205 -4.93 1.98 11.40
C ILE A 205 -6.36 1.45 11.52
N SER A 206 -6.99 1.77 12.64
CA SER A 206 -8.40 1.46 12.90
C SER A 206 -9.05 2.64 13.62
N ASN A 207 -10.22 3.07 13.13
CA ASN A 207 -10.98 4.20 13.70
C ASN A 207 -10.11 5.44 14.00
N GLY A 208 -9.26 5.82 13.04
CA GLY A 208 -8.41 7.01 13.16
C GLY A 208 -7.24 6.90 14.13
N ASN A 209 -6.89 5.70 14.63
CA ASN A 209 -5.79 5.44 15.55
C ASN A 209 -4.82 4.41 14.95
N ILE A 210 -3.51 4.58 15.17
CA ILE A 210 -2.54 3.52 14.91
C ILE A 210 -2.61 2.52 16.06
N VAL A 211 -2.96 1.25 15.77
CA VAL A 211 -3.09 0.19 16.76
C VAL A 211 -1.87 -0.71 16.84
N ALA A 212 -1.07 -0.77 15.77
CA ALA A 212 0.22 -1.45 15.74
C ALA A 212 1.13 -0.81 14.69
N LEU A 213 2.44 -0.79 14.94
CA LEU A 213 3.45 -0.32 14.00
C LEU A 213 4.74 -1.11 14.23
N ASP A 214 5.13 -1.89 13.22
CA ASP A 214 6.39 -2.65 13.24
C ASP A 214 6.70 -3.20 11.82
N THR A 215 7.74 -3.99 11.65
CA THR A 215 7.95 -4.78 10.43
C THR A 215 6.90 -5.89 10.32
N PRO A 216 6.48 -6.30 9.09
CA PRO A 216 5.56 -7.42 8.90
C PRO A 216 5.98 -8.67 9.69
N LYS A 217 7.27 -9.00 9.61
CA LYS A 217 7.83 -10.15 10.32
C LYS A 217 7.64 -10.07 11.84
N ARG A 218 7.99 -8.93 12.46
CA ARG A 218 7.85 -8.76 13.91
C ARG A 218 6.41 -8.76 14.39
N LEU A 219 5.48 -8.21 13.59
CA LEU A 219 4.06 -8.27 13.92
C LEU A 219 3.58 -9.73 13.97
N LYS A 220 3.98 -10.53 13.00
CA LYS A 220 3.64 -11.96 12.93
C LYS A 220 4.28 -12.77 14.08
N GLU A 221 5.54 -12.48 14.44
CA GLU A 221 6.26 -13.19 15.50
C GLU A 221 5.73 -12.90 16.91
N LYS A 222 5.33 -11.65 17.20
CA LYS A 222 4.87 -11.24 18.54
C LYS A 222 3.66 -12.01 19.05
N ASN A 223 2.83 -12.56 18.15
CA ASN A 223 1.55 -13.17 18.48
C ASN A 223 1.38 -14.54 17.79
N SER A 224 2.48 -15.20 17.48
CA SER A 224 2.44 -16.48 16.77
C SER A 224 2.02 -17.63 17.70
N ASN A 225 0.72 -17.87 17.81
CA ASN A 225 0.29 -19.24 18.03
C ASN A 225 0.69 -20.02 16.78
N ARG A 226 1.82 -20.72 16.86
CA ARG A 226 2.29 -21.58 15.77
C ARG A 226 1.23 -22.62 15.50
N ARG A 227 0.49 -22.49 14.41
CA ARG A 227 -0.51 -23.46 13.98
C ARG A 227 0.11 -24.43 12.99
N VAL A 228 -0.34 -25.65 13.05
CA VAL A 228 0.07 -26.71 12.14
C VAL A 228 -1.19 -27.28 11.50
N VAL A 229 -1.20 -27.31 10.18
CA VAL A 229 -2.25 -27.95 9.38
C VAL A 229 -1.81 -29.37 9.08
N ILE A 230 -2.63 -30.35 9.44
CA ILE A 230 -2.38 -31.76 9.22
C ILE A 230 -3.46 -32.31 8.29
N ASP A 231 -3.04 -32.81 7.13
CA ASP A 231 -3.88 -33.59 6.25
C ASP A 231 -3.67 -35.07 6.57
N TYR A 232 -4.71 -35.81 6.81
CA TYR A 232 -4.66 -37.20 7.23
C TYR A 232 -5.81 -38.03 6.65
N LEU A 233 -5.65 -39.34 6.65
CA LEU A 233 -6.72 -40.29 6.40
C LEU A 233 -7.33 -40.73 7.73
N TYR A 234 -8.66 -40.77 7.77
CA TYR A 234 -9.41 -41.37 8.85
C TYR A 234 -10.62 -42.12 8.25
N ARG A 235 -10.69 -43.41 8.52
CA ARG A 235 -11.72 -44.32 7.98
C ARG A 235 -11.84 -44.22 6.45
N GLY A 236 -10.67 -44.14 5.76
CA GLY A 236 -10.61 -44.06 4.29
C GLY A 236 -11.02 -42.69 3.68
N LYS A 237 -11.25 -41.66 4.51
CA LYS A 237 -11.53 -40.29 4.06
C LYS A 237 -10.38 -39.36 4.38
N ARG A 238 -10.06 -38.46 3.42
CA ARG A 238 -9.12 -37.38 3.66
C ARG A 238 -9.77 -36.29 4.49
N GLU A 239 -9.14 -35.95 5.59
CA GLU A 239 -9.54 -34.89 6.51
C GLU A 239 -8.37 -33.92 6.73
N THR A 240 -8.69 -32.68 7.05
CA THR A 240 -7.72 -31.62 7.36
C THR A 240 -8.04 -31.07 8.73
N LYS A 241 -7.05 -30.96 9.61
CA LYS A 241 -7.21 -30.38 10.93
C LYS A 241 -6.08 -29.40 11.23
N THR A 242 -6.43 -28.26 11.82
CA THR A 242 -5.48 -27.27 12.33
C THR A 242 -5.36 -27.44 13.84
N VAL A 243 -4.14 -27.57 14.34
CA VAL A 243 -3.80 -27.71 15.76
C VAL A 243 -2.75 -26.68 16.15
N GLU A 244 -2.67 -26.33 17.43
CA GLU A 244 -1.60 -25.47 17.92
C GLU A 244 -0.31 -26.29 18.08
N ALA A 245 0.85 -25.71 17.74
CA ALA A 245 2.11 -26.43 17.78
C ALA A 245 2.44 -27.06 19.16
N PRO A 246 2.13 -26.43 20.31
CA PRO A 246 2.33 -27.05 21.62
C PRO A 246 1.49 -28.31 21.85
N GLU A 247 0.34 -28.45 21.17
CA GLU A 247 -0.47 -29.67 21.30
C GLU A 247 0.19 -30.87 20.64
N LEU A 248 1.03 -30.64 19.64
CA LEU A 248 1.78 -31.70 18.93
C LEU A 248 2.95 -32.25 19.71
N GLU A 249 3.46 -31.56 20.75
CA GLU A 249 4.54 -32.05 21.59
C GLU A 249 4.13 -33.35 22.33
N ARG A 250 2.83 -33.59 22.51
CA ARG A 250 2.25 -34.77 23.14
C ARG A 250 1.79 -35.82 22.13
N GLY A 251 2.06 -35.62 20.85
CA GLY A 251 1.55 -36.44 19.74
C GLY A 251 0.35 -35.78 19.02
N ILE A 252 -0.15 -36.45 17.96
CA ILE A 252 -1.28 -35.94 17.20
C ILE A 252 -2.57 -36.15 18.00
N PRO A 253 -3.31 -35.07 18.38
CA PRO A 253 -4.38 -35.15 19.39
C PRO A 253 -5.75 -35.61 18.80
N PHE A 254 -5.71 -36.41 17.74
CA PHE A 254 -6.94 -36.92 17.10
C PHE A 254 -6.70 -38.27 16.42
N PRO A 255 -7.75 -39.11 16.24
CA PRO A 255 -7.65 -40.38 15.53
C PRO A 255 -7.27 -40.17 14.08
N HIS A 256 -6.31 -40.98 13.62
CA HIS A 256 -5.86 -40.97 12.20
C HIS A 256 -5.35 -42.37 11.83
N ASP A 257 -5.48 -42.74 10.57
CA ASP A 257 -4.94 -43.97 10.02
C ASP A 257 -3.56 -43.71 9.41
N GLU A 258 -3.45 -42.61 8.65
CA GLU A 258 -2.22 -42.22 7.95
C GLU A 258 -2.13 -40.69 7.88
N ILE A 259 -0.94 -40.13 8.10
CA ILE A 259 -0.64 -38.72 7.88
C ILE A 259 -0.19 -38.51 6.44
N ILE A 260 -0.92 -37.67 5.71
CA ILE A 260 -0.61 -37.35 4.30
C ILE A 260 0.41 -36.20 4.25
N SER A 261 0.18 -35.14 5.02
CA SER A 261 1.09 -33.97 5.08
C SER A 261 0.96 -33.19 6.38
N ILE A 262 2.04 -32.53 6.77
CA ILE A 262 2.08 -31.63 7.90
C ILE A 262 2.70 -30.32 7.43
N HIS A 263 1.97 -29.21 7.57
CA HIS A 263 2.43 -27.89 7.18
C HIS A 263 2.33 -26.92 8.35
N SER A 264 3.41 -26.19 8.65
CA SER A 264 3.34 -25.06 9.55
C SER A 264 2.57 -23.91 8.89
N GLN A 265 1.56 -23.39 9.55
CA GLN A 265 0.84 -22.21 9.12
C GLN A 265 1.39 -21.01 9.89
N GLU A 266 2.19 -20.20 9.23
CA GLU A 266 2.59 -18.90 9.78
C GLU A 266 1.38 -17.95 9.80
N PRO A 267 1.23 -17.14 10.87
CA PRO A 267 0.17 -16.14 10.92
C PRO A 267 0.35 -15.11 9.79
N THR A 268 -0.75 -14.68 9.23
CA THR A 268 -0.77 -13.62 8.20
C THR A 268 -0.87 -12.23 8.85
N LEU A 269 -0.56 -11.16 8.11
CA LEU A 269 -0.82 -9.80 8.59
C LEU A 269 -2.32 -9.57 8.83
N GLU A 270 -3.21 -10.27 8.11
CA GLU A 270 -4.65 -10.20 8.33
C GLU A 270 -5.06 -10.79 9.69
N ASP A 271 -4.51 -11.94 10.06
CA ASP A 271 -4.71 -12.53 11.39
C ASP A 271 -4.27 -11.56 12.49
N MET A 272 -3.11 -10.91 12.28
CA MET A 272 -2.60 -9.92 13.23
C MET A 272 -3.53 -8.70 13.30
N PHE A 273 -4.00 -8.19 12.16
CA PHE A 273 -4.93 -7.07 12.15
C PHE A 273 -6.21 -7.39 12.93
N ILE A 274 -6.81 -8.56 12.70
CA ILE A 274 -8.00 -9.03 13.44
C ILE A 274 -7.72 -9.10 14.95
N GLN A 275 -6.55 -9.61 15.34
CA GLN A 275 -6.16 -9.72 16.73
C GLN A 275 -6.02 -8.35 17.42
N TYR A 276 -5.39 -7.36 16.75
CA TYR A 276 -5.21 -6.01 17.30
C TYR A 276 -6.50 -5.19 17.34
N THR A 277 -7.45 -5.45 16.47
CA THR A 277 -8.66 -4.62 16.30
C THR A 277 -9.94 -5.29 16.79
N GLY A 278 -9.94 -6.62 16.94
CA GLY A 278 -11.13 -7.43 17.22
C GLY A 278 -12.13 -7.46 16.04
N ARG A 279 -11.75 -6.98 14.86
CA ARG A 279 -12.61 -6.87 13.67
C ARG A 279 -11.85 -7.23 12.41
N GLY A 280 -12.52 -7.90 11.45
CA GLY A 280 -11.99 -8.12 10.10
C GLY A 280 -11.92 -6.84 9.27
N LEU A 281 -11.34 -6.97 8.07
CA LEU A 281 -11.16 -5.87 7.08
C LEU A 281 -12.44 -5.51 6.31
N SER A 282 -13.52 -6.29 6.48
CA SER A 282 -14.82 -6.13 5.79
C SER A 282 -15.63 -4.96 6.33
#